data_f4dfbf02b3702350b0892ced6793ecf3
#
_entry.id   f4dfbf02b3702350b0892ced6793ecf3
#
_cell.length_a   1.000
_cell.length_b   1.000
_cell.length_c   1.000
_cell.angle_alpha   90.00
_cell.angle_beta   90.00
_cell.angle_gamma   90.00
#
_symmetry.space_group_name_H-M   'P 1'
#
loop_
_entity.id
_entity.type
_entity.pdbx_description
1 polymer ?
#
loop_
_entity_poly.entity_id
_entity_poly.type
_entity_poly.pdbx_seq_one_letter_code
_entity_poly.pdbx_strand_id
1 'polypeptide(L)'
;TQQLVKNVTGDNQNTVKRKVMEIYRAQELEKRYEKDEILEAYLNEVYFGYSCYGVVTASLKYFNKDVSELSLAECASLIAITNNPSLYDPLQTDWGLENNRTRQLLVLGAMLEQEKIDQAAYDAAKEENVVFSNGYTILGGRVDVDTDKKDDTDTDGGDEQPEEETETATSSQSY
;
A
#
# COMPACT_ATOMS: atom_id res chain seq x y z
N THR A 1 0.07 18.11 -1.35
CA THR A 1 1.49 18.50 -1.10
C THR A 1 1.88 18.34 0.36
N GLN A 2 1.12 18.89 1.35
CA GLN A 2 1.46 18.77 2.78
C GLN A 2 1.60 17.32 3.26
N GLN A 3 0.75 16.41 2.80
CA GLN A 3 0.83 14.98 3.15
C GLN A 3 2.14 14.36 2.64
N LEU A 4 2.56 14.70 1.42
CA LEU A 4 3.85 14.25 0.87
C LEU A 4 5.01 14.74 1.75
N VAL A 5 5.02 16.04 2.10
CA VAL A 5 6.05 16.60 3.00
C VAL A 5 6.10 15.85 4.32
N LYS A 6 4.95 15.55 4.92
CA LYS A 6 4.87 14.78 6.16
C LYS A 6 5.44 13.36 5.99
N ASN A 7 5.08 12.66 4.92
CA ASN A 7 5.55 11.29 4.66
C ASN A 7 7.09 11.27 4.49
N VAL A 8 7.63 12.15 3.64
CA VAL A 8 9.07 12.21 3.35
C VAL A 8 9.90 12.66 4.56
N THR A 9 9.39 13.58 5.37
CA THR A 9 10.16 14.06 6.54
C THR A 9 10.10 13.15 7.74
N GLY A 10 9.12 12.25 7.81
CA GLY A 10 8.92 11.34 8.95
C GLY A 10 8.64 12.05 10.27
N ASP A 11 8.47 13.38 10.27
CA ASP A 11 8.26 14.17 11.49
C ASP A 11 6.80 14.04 11.95
N ASN A 12 6.60 13.19 12.96
CA ASN A 12 5.29 12.91 13.56
C ASN A 12 5.03 13.70 14.85
N GLN A 13 5.88 14.68 15.22
CA GLN A 13 5.67 15.48 16.41
C GLN A 13 4.40 16.32 16.29
N ASN A 14 3.59 16.32 17.35
CA ASN A 14 2.32 17.06 17.36
C ASN A 14 2.52 18.51 17.85
N THR A 15 3.32 19.31 17.11
CA THR A 15 3.67 20.67 17.45
C THR A 15 3.23 21.69 16.41
N VAL A 16 2.87 22.89 16.84
CA VAL A 16 2.52 24.00 15.94
C VAL A 16 3.71 24.37 15.05
N LYS A 17 4.93 24.35 15.60
CA LYS A 17 6.17 24.64 14.84
C LYS A 17 6.33 23.68 13.66
N ARG A 18 6.14 22.37 13.89
CA ARG A 18 6.17 21.36 12.83
C ARG A 18 5.13 21.67 11.74
N LYS A 19 3.89 21.99 12.13
CA LYS A 19 2.82 22.28 11.16
C LYS A 19 3.13 23.52 10.30
N VAL A 20 3.69 24.56 10.90
CA VAL A 20 4.12 25.75 10.15
C VAL A 20 5.24 25.40 9.15
N MET A 21 6.22 24.60 9.57
CA MET A 21 7.29 24.15 8.68
C MET A 21 6.80 23.24 7.55
N GLU A 22 5.82 22.38 7.83
CA GLU A 22 5.16 21.53 6.83
C GLU A 22 4.48 22.39 5.75
N ILE A 23 3.71 23.41 6.16
CA ILE A 23 3.04 24.34 5.23
C ILE A 23 4.07 25.09 4.40
N TYR A 24 5.11 25.62 5.03
CA TYR A 24 6.17 26.34 4.32
C TYR A 24 6.86 25.46 3.27
N ARG A 25 7.26 24.25 3.64
CA ARG A 25 7.88 23.29 2.71
C ARG A 25 6.94 22.89 1.58
N ALA A 26 5.66 22.70 1.86
CA ALA A 26 4.65 22.41 0.84
C ALA A 26 4.54 23.55 -0.18
N GLN A 27 4.51 24.80 0.27
CA GLN A 27 4.51 25.96 -0.63
C GLN A 27 5.79 26.08 -1.48
N GLU A 28 6.95 25.74 -0.90
CA GLU A 28 8.20 25.73 -1.66
C GLU A 28 8.23 24.61 -2.73
N LEU A 29 7.65 23.46 -2.46
CA LEU A 29 7.48 22.40 -3.46
C LEU A 29 6.55 22.85 -4.59
N GLU A 30 5.40 23.44 -4.27
CA GLU A 30 4.42 23.92 -5.26
C GLU A 30 4.93 25.06 -6.15
N LYS A 31 5.99 25.76 -5.75
CA LYS A 31 6.69 26.75 -6.60
C LYS A 31 7.67 26.13 -7.59
N ARG A 32 8.15 24.92 -7.33
CA ARG A 32 9.25 24.28 -8.07
C ARG A 32 8.80 23.13 -8.95
N TYR A 33 7.71 22.49 -8.59
CA TYR A 33 7.19 21.26 -9.22
C TYR A 33 5.75 21.46 -9.64
N GLU A 34 5.42 20.89 -10.78
CA GLU A 34 4.04 20.85 -11.26
C GLU A 34 3.21 19.90 -10.39
N LYS A 35 1.88 20.07 -10.43
CA LYS A 35 0.97 19.31 -9.58
C LYS A 35 1.04 17.80 -9.83
N ASP A 36 1.25 17.41 -11.08
CA ASP A 36 1.34 16.00 -11.46
C ASP A 36 2.64 15.36 -10.95
N GLU A 37 3.77 16.07 -10.96
CA GLU A 37 5.04 15.62 -10.38
C GLU A 37 4.92 15.41 -8.85
N ILE A 38 4.22 16.32 -8.17
CA ILE A 38 3.95 16.22 -6.74
C ILE A 38 3.02 15.04 -6.45
N LEU A 39 2.02 14.79 -7.31
CA LEU A 39 1.10 13.68 -7.17
C LEU A 39 1.81 12.35 -7.39
N GLU A 40 2.65 12.25 -8.42
CA GLU A 40 3.48 11.07 -8.68
C GLU A 40 4.38 10.75 -7.49
N ALA A 41 5.10 11.76 -6.97
CA ALA A 41 5.93 11.60 -5.79
C ALA A 41 5.10 11.14 -4.57
N TYR A 42 3.90 11.66 -4.39
CA TYR A 42 2.99 11.22 -3.32
C TYR A 42 2.56 9.77 -3.49
N LEU A 43 2.17 9.36 -4.70
CA LEU A 43 1.73 7.99 -4.99
C LEU A 43 2.85 6.98 -4.81
N ASN A 44 4.11 7.37 -4.99
CA ASN A 44 5.28 6.53 -4.77
C ASN A 44 5.69 6.41 -3.29
N GLU A 45 5.28 7.36 -2.42
CA GLU A 45 5.68 7.42 -1.02
C GLU A 45 4.57 7.05 -0.02
N VAL A 46 3.31 7.04 -0.46
CA VAL A 46 2.19 6.79 0.45
C VAL A 46 2.19 5.36 0.97
N TYR A 47 1.90 5.21 2.25
CA TYR A 47 1.85 3.91 2.93
C TYR A 47 0.48 3.24 2.79
N PHE A 48 0.48 1.97 2.38
CA PHE A 48 -0.73 1.16 2.15
C PHE A 48 -0.91 -0.01 3.14
N GLY A 49 -0.09 -0.13 4.18
CA GLY A 49 -0.06 -1.32 5.04
C GLY A 49 0.99 -2.34 4.60
N TYR A 50 1.22 -3.40 5.40
CA TYR A 50 2.15 -4.50 5.09
C TYR A 50 3.56 -4.08 4.66
N SER A 51 4.06 -2.99 5.17
CA SER A 51 5.32 -2.38 4.69
C SER A 51 5.32 -1.96 3.22
N CYS A 52 4.14 -1.90 2.58
CA CYS A 52 3.99 -1.43 1.21
C CYS A 52 3.98 0.09 1.16
N TYR A 53 4.98 0.64 0.50
CA TYR A 53 5.08 2.04 0.15
C TYR A 53 4.96 2.18 -1.36
N GLY A 54 4.14 3.11 -1.79
CA GLY A 54 3.87 3.39 -3.19
C GLY A 54 2.80 2.49 -3.82
N VAL A 55 2.15 3.06 -4.83
CA VAL A 55 0.99 2.45 -5.51
C VAL A 55 1.35 1.18 -6.27
N VAL A 56 2.57 1.08 -6.82
CA VAL A 56 3.02 -0.10 -7.56
C VAL A 56 3.10 -1.32 -6.64
N THR A 57 3.77 -1.17 -5.49
CA THR A 57 3.88 -2.23 -4.48
C THR A 57 2.50 -2.62 -3.93
N ALA A 58 1.63 -1.63 -3.73
CA ALA A 58 0.26 -1.86 -3.26
C ALA A 58 -0.59 -2.60 -4.29
N SER A 59 -0.48 -2.26 -5.59
CA SER A 59 -1.18 -2.96 -6.67
C SER A 59 -0.84 -4.44 -6.69
N LEU A 60 0.45 -4.78 -6.63
CA LEU A 60 0.90 -6.17 -6.54
C LEU A 60 0.41 -6.87 -5.28
N LYS A 61 0.50 -6.19 -4.12
CA LYS A 61 0.08 -6.76 -2.83
C LYS A 61 -1.41 -7.05 -2.76
N TYR A 62 -2.23 -6.11 -3.19
CA TYR A 62 -3.68 -6.19 -3.02
C TYR A 62 -4.40 -6.90 -4.15
N PHE A 63 -3.84 -6.90 -5.38
CA PHE A 63 -4.52 -7.42 -6.57
C PHE A 63 -3.70 -8.40 -7.41
N ASN A 64 -2.41 -8.60 -7.13
CA ASN A 64 -1.47 -9.36 -8.00
C ASN A 64 -1.44 -8.82 -9.43
N LYS A 65 -1.56 -7.50 -9.61
CA LYS A 65 -1.63 -6.82 -10.90
C LYS A 65 -0.60 -5.71 -11.01
N ASP A 66 -0.15 -5.45 -12.23
CA ASP A 66 0.54 -4.19 -12.53
C ASP A 66 -0.41 -3.01 -12.31
N VAL A 67 0.14 -1.87 -11.88
CA VAL A 67 -0.66 -0.66 -11.61
C VAL A 67 -1.41 -0.16 -12.83
N SER A 68 -0.88 -0.39 -14.03
CA SER A 68 -1.50 -0.03 -15.31
C SER A 68 -2.72 -0.91 -15.68
N GLU A 69 -2.88 -2.05 -15.03
CA GLU A 69 -3.97 -3.00 -15.25
C GLU A 69 -5.13 -2.81 -14.28
N LEU A 70 -4.99 -1.88 -13.33
CA LEU A 70 -6.04 -1.64 -12.34
C LEU A 70 -7.27 -1.00 -12.97
N SER A 71 -8.44 -1.53 -12.61
CA SER A 71 -9.72 -0.90 -12.91
C SER A 71 -9.95 0.37 -12.07
N LEU A 72 -10.96 1.17 -12.46
CA LEU A 72 -11.37 2.34 -11.67
C LEU A 72 -11.82 1.94 -10.25
N ALA A 73 -12.52 0.82 -10.13
CA ALA A 73 -12.99 0.31 -8.84
C ALA A 73 -11.82 -0.15 -7.95
N GLU A 74 -10.81 -0.83 -8.53
CA GLU A 74 -9.60 -1.24 -7.84
C GLU A 74 -8.76 -0.03 -7.39
N CYS A 75 -8.60 0.97 -8.25
CA CYS A 75 -7.95 2.23 -7.90
C CYS A 75 -8.64 2.93 -6.72
N ALA A 76 -9.98 3.00 -6.73
CA ALA A 76 -10.75 3.59 -5.65
C ALA A 76 -10.61 2.82 -4.33
N SER A 77 -10.49 1.48 -4.39
CA SER A 77 -10.21 0.62 -3.23
C SER A 77 -8.81 0.87 -2.67
N LEU A 78 -7.78 1.02 -3.50
CA LEU A 78 -6.43 1.38 -3.03
C LEU A 78 -6.43 2.74 -2.33
N ILE A 79 -7.06 3.74 -2.92
CA ILE A 79 -7.15 5.08 -2.32
C ILE A 79 -7.89 5.04 -0.97
N ALA A 80 -8.90 4.16 -0.83
CA ALA A 80 -9.57 3.96 0.46
C ALA A 80 -8.59 3.57 1.57
N ILE A 81 -7.64 2.67 1.28
CA ILE A 81 -6.64 2.17 2.24
C ILE A 81 -5.73 3.29 2.76
N THR A 82 -5.34 4.25 1.92
CA THR A 82 -4.40 5.33 2.31
C THR A 82 -4.91 6.19 3.47
N ASN A 83 -6.22 6.25 3.67
CA ASN A 83 -6.82 7.05 4.73
C ASN A 83 -6.55 6.47 6.13
N ASN A 84 -6.65 5.16 6.28
CA ASN A 84 -6.30 4.41 7.48
C ASN A 84 -6.12 2.92 7.12
N PRO A 85 -4.88 2.46 6.86
CA PRO A 85 -4.63 1.09 6.44
C PRO A 85 -5.18 0.03 7.40
N SER A 86 -5.12 0.28 8.72
CA SER A 86 -5.65 -0.68 9.70
C SER A 86 -7.18 -0.80 9.69
N LEU A 87 -7.89 0.21 9.20
CA LEU A 87 -9.36 0.24 9.19
C LEU A 87 -9.94 -0.23 7.85
N TYR A 88 -9.24 0.06 6.76
CA TYR A 88 -9.73 -0.16 5.39
C TYR A 88 -9.00 -1.28 4.65
N ASP A 89 -8.29 -2.14 5.39
CA ASP A 89 -7.53 -3.25 4.81
C ASP A 89 -8.44 -4.45 4.47
N PRO A 90 -8.68 -4.73 3.18
CA PRO A 90 -9.57 -5.82 2.77
C PRO A 90 -8.93 -7.21 2.91
N LEU A 91 -7.62 -7.29 3.23
CA LEU A 91 -6.93 -8.57 3.36
C LEU A 91 -6.92 -9.12 4.79
N GLN A 92 -7.21 -8.30 5.80
CA GLN A 92 -7.11 -8.70 7.21
C GLN A 92 -8.41 -9.27 7.78
N THR A 93 -9.54 -8.64 7.49
CA THR A 93 -10.80 -8.93 8.19
C THR A 93 -12.02 -8.64 7.31
N ASP A 94 -13.13 -9.34 7.60
CA ASP A 94 -14.41 -9.09 6.92
C ASP A 94 -14.88 -7.63 7.10
N TRP A 95 -14.69 -7.06 8.28
CA TRP A 95 -15.04 -5.65 8.53
C TRP A 95 -14.11 -4.67 7.79
N GLY A 96 -12.85 -5.03 7.56
CA GLY A 96 -11.91 -4.26 6.74
C GLY A 96 -12.37 -4.21 5.29
N LEU A 97 -12.86 -5.32 4.76
CA LEU A 97 -13.47 -5.42 3.44
C LEU A 97 -14.73 -4.53 3.31
N GLU A 98 -15.65 -4.60 4.27
CA GLU A 98 -16.88 -3.79 4.31
C GLU A 98 -16.57 -2.29 4.42
N ASN A 99 -15.63 -1.93 5.29
CA ASN A 99 -15.16 -0.56 5.42
C ASN A 99 -14.49 -0.05 4.13
N ASN A 100 -13.66 -0.89 3.49
CA ASN A 100 -13.05 -0.56 2.20
C ASN A 100 -14.12 -0.27 1.15
N ARG A 101 -15.13 -1.14 1.03
CA ARG A 101 -16.26 -0.94 0.11
C ARG A 101 -16.97 0.39 0.37
N THR A 102 -17.30 0.66 1.61
CA THR A 102 -17.97 1.93 1.99
C THR A 102 -17.11 3.12 1.57
N ARG A 103 -15.82 3.08 1.83
CA ARG A 103 -14.90 4.17 1.47
C ARG A 103 -14.66 4.27 -0.03
N GLN A 104 -14.58 3.15 -0.75
CA GLN A 104 -14.48 3.09 -2.22
C GLN A 104 -15.65 3.85 -2.86
N LEU A 105 -16.88 3.59 -2.41
CA LEU A 105 -18.07 4.27 -2.92
C LEU A 105 -18.03 5.79 -2.66
N LEU A 106 -17.49 6.22 -1.53
CA LEU A 106 -17.28 7.65 -1.24
C LEU A 106 -16.23 8.26 -2.17
N VAL A 107 -15.16 7.55 -2.49
CA VAL A 107 -14.13 8.00 -3.46
C VAL A 107 -14.74 8.14 -4.85
N LEU A 108 -15.44 7.12 -5.34
CA LEU A 108 -16.11 7.14 -6.64
C LEU A 108 -17.17 8.25 -6.72
N GLY A 109 -17.96 8.44 -5.65
CA GLY A 109 -18.95 9.52 -5.59
C GLY A 109 -18.31 10.91 -5.65
N ALA A 110 -17.18 11.11 -4.95
CA ALA A 110 -16.44 12.36 -5.02
C ALA A 110 -15.82 12.62 -6.41
N MET A 111 -15.39 11.55 -7.11
CA MET A 111 -14.88 11.66 -8.48
C MET A 111 -16.00 12.07 -9.45
N LEU A 112 -17.20 11.52 -9.29
CA LEU A 112 -18.38 11.90 -10.08
C LEU A 112 -18.78 13.35 -9.78
N GLU A 113 -18.88 13.75 -8.52
CA GLU A 113 -19.24 15.12 -8.11
C GLU A 113 -18.26 16.17 -8.65
N GLN A 114 -16.98 15.80 -8.76
CA GLN A 114 -15.91 16.66 -9.30
C GLN A 114 -15.74 16.53 -10.83
N GLU A 115 -16.67 15.86 -11.50
CA GLU A 115 -16.63 15.65 -12.97
C GLU A 115 -15.33 14.99 -13.47
N LYS A 116 -14.68 14.15 -12.62
CA LYS A 116 -13.50 13.37 -12.99
C LYS A 116 -13.86 12.08 -13.73
N ILE A 117 -15.06 11.58 -13.49
CA ILE A 117 -15.68 10.46 -14.17
C ILE A 117 -17.13 10.84 -14.51
N ASP A 118 -17.69 10.21 -15.52
CA ASP A 118 -19.11 10.35 -15.85
C ASP A 118 -19.99 9.35 -15.07
N GLN A 119 -21.30 9.49 -15.20
CA GLN A 119 -22.25 8.61 -14.52
C GLN A 119 -22.09 7.15 -14.94
N ALA A 120 -21.81 6.88 -16.22
CA ALA A 120 -21.65 5.52 -16.73
C ALA A 120 -20.44 4.82 -16.12
N ALA A 121 -19.30 5.54 -16.01
CA ALA A 121 -18.09 5.03 -15.37
C ALA A 121 -18.31 4.79 -13.87
N TYR A 122 -19.03 5.68 -13.19
CA TYR A 122 -19.40 5.50 -11.78
C TYR A 122 -20.25 4.24 -11.58
N ASP A 123 -21.31 4.07 -12.37
CA ASP A 123 -22.21 2.93 -12.26
C ASP A 123 -21.50 1.62 -12.57
N ALA A 124 -20.64 1.59 -13.59
CA ALA A 124 -19.82 0.42 -13.92
C ALA A 124 -18.86 0.06 -12.77
N ALA A 125 -18.13 1.03 -12.23
CA ALA A 125 -17.21 0.80 -11.13
C ALA A 125 -17.92 0.40 -9.84
N LYS A 126 -19.12 0.89 -9.61
CA LYS A 126 -19.95 0.51 -8.47
C LYS A 126 -20.45 -0.93 -8.56
N GLU A 127 -20.78 -1.44 -9.73
CA GLU A 127 -21.25 -2.82 -9.93
C GLU A 127 -20.09 -3.82 -10.09
N GLU A 128 -18.87 -3.34 -10.26
CA GLU A 128 -17.69 -4.19 -10.40
C GLU A 128 -17.40 -4.97 -9.13
N ASN A 129 -17.27 -6.30 -9.25
CA ASN A 129 -16.87 -7.17 -8.15
C ASN A 129 -15.36 -7.28 -8.05
N VAL A 130 -14.73 -6.31 -7.41
CA VAL A 130 -13.27 -6.28 -7.20
C VAL A 130 -12.83 -7.53 -6.42
N VAL A 131 -11.81 -8.21 -6.96
CA VAL A 131 -11.22 -9.42 -6.37
C VAL A 131 -9.85 -9.08 -5.78
N PHE A 132 -9.65 -9.36 -4.51
CA PHE A 132 -8.37 -9.15 -3.83
C PHE A 132 -7.47 -10.39 -3.90
N SER A 133 -6.18 -10.20 -3.67
CA SER A 133 -5.15 -11.25 -3.76
C SER A 133 -5.38 -12.46 -2.83
N ASN A 134 -6.15 -12.31 -1.76
CA ASN A 134 -6.58 -13.38 -0.87
C ASN A 134 -7.85 -14.12 -1.33
N GLY A 135 -8.39 -13.78 -2.50
CA GLY A 135 -9.60 -14.36 -3.08
C GLY A 135 -10.91 -13.77 -2.57
N TYR A 136 -10.92 -12.90 -1.58
CA TYR A 136 -12.14 -12.21 -1.16
C TYR A 136 -12.57 -11.20 -2.22
N THR A 137 -13.89 -11.01 -2.33
CA THR A 137 -14.47 -10.06 -3.28
C THR A 137 -15.21 -8.94 -2.56
N ILE A 138 -15.18 -7.75 -3.15
CA ILE A 138 -15.71 -6.54 -2.51
C ILE A 138 -17.24 -6.54 -2.34
N LEU A 139 -17.95 -7.33 -3.16
CA LEU A 139 -19.39 -7.51 -3.05
C LEU A 139 -19.78 -8.68 -2.14
N GLY A 140 -18.80 -9.33 -1.52
CA GLY A 140 -18.95 -10.50 -0.67
C GLY A 140 -18.71 -11.81 -1.42
N GLY A 141 -18.22 -12.80 -0.69
CA GLY A 141 -17.82 -14.09 -1.24
C GLY A 141 -16.32 -14.23 -1.44
N ARG A 142 -15.95 -15.38 -1.98
CA ARG A 142 -14.56 -15.74 -2.25
C ARG A 142 -14.45 -16.47 -3.58
N VAL A 143 -13.40 -16.19 -4.31
CA VAL A 143 -13.03 -16.90 -5.54
C VAL A 143 -11.67 -17.57 -5.33
N ASP A 144 -11.42 -18.67 -6.05
CA ASP A 144 -10.09 -19.28 -6.07
C ASP A 144 -9.17 -18.39 -6.91
N VAL A 145 -8.08 -17.92 -6.29
CA VAL A 145 -7.03 -17.18 -6.98
C VAL A 145 -5.82 -18.09 -7.11
N ASP A 146 -5.29 -18.22 -8.33
CA ASP A 146 -4.05 -18.94 -8.58
C ASP A 146 -2.89 -18.21 -7.89
N THR A 147 -2.39 -18.81 -6.80
CA THR A 147 -1.26 -18.29 -6.02
C THR A 147 0.10 -18.66 -6.65
N ASP A 148 0.12 -19.28 -7.83
CA ASP A 148 1.32 -19.83 -8.47
C ASP A 148 2.20 -18.82 -9.21
N LYS A 149 1.88 -17.52 -9.17
CA LYS A 149 2.85 -16.47 -9.53
C LYS A 149 3.80 -16.24 -8.35
N LYS A 150 4.75 -17.17 -8.15
CA LYS A 150 5.89 -16.94 -7.26
C LYS A 150 6.69 -15.75 -7.75
N ASP A 151 6.98 -14.83 -6.83
CA ASP A 151 8.06 -13.85 -6.97
C ASP A 151 9.39 -14.60 -7.18
N ASP A 152 9.93 -14.57 -8.40
CA ASP A 152 11.28 -15.06 -8.73
C ASP A 152 12.35 -14.03 -8.28
N THR A 153 12.22 -13.47 -7.08
CA THR A 153 13.20 -12.52 -6.53
C THR A 153 13.87 -12.99 -5.24
N ASP A 154 13.84 -14.29 -4.94
CA ASP A 154 14.74 -14.85 -3.94
C ASP A 154 16.11 -15.14 -4.60
N THR A 155 16.95 -14.12 -4.68
CA THR A 155 18.37 -14.29 -4.84
C THR A 155 18.92 -14.93 -3.57
N ASP A 156 19.15 -16.23 -3.69
CA ASP A 156 19.93 -17.05 -2.78
C ASP A 156 21.29 -16.38 -2.49
N GLY A 157 21.41 -15.83 -1.30
CA GLY A 157 22.67 -15.42 -0.69
C GLY A 157 23.10 -16.50 0.30
N GLY A 158 23.71 -17.56 -0.21
CA GLY A 158 24.28 -18.60 0.61
C GLY A 158 25.43 -18.06 1.47
N ASP A 159 25.19 -17.88 2.74
CA ASP A 159 26.23 -17.75 3.77
C ASP A 159 26.71 -19.17 4.15
N GLU A 160 27.82 -19.59 3.55
CA GLU A 160 28.62 -20.71 4.03
C GLU A 160 29.24 -20.31 5.37
N GLN A 161 28.77 -20.91 6.45
CA GLN A 161 29.46 -20.90 7.74
C GLN A 161 30.54 -21.99 7.71
N PRO A 162 31.80 -21.70 8.10
CA PRO A 162 32.82 -22.73 8.29
C PRO A 162 32.54 -23.56 9.52
N GLU A 163 32.55 -24.87 9.35
CA GLU A 163 32.47 -25.85 10.43
C GLU A 163 33.70 -25.73 11.34
N GLU A 164 33.50 -25.40 12.61
CA GLU A 164 34.52 -25.55 13.65
C GLU A 164 34.62 -27.02 14.12
N GLU A 165 35.71 -27.67 13.77
CA GLU A 165 36.10 -28.97 14.32
C GLU A 165 36.34 -28.88 15.83
N THR A 166 35.50 -29.54 16.61
CA THR A 166 35.77 -29.75 18.05
C THR A 166 36.67 -30.96 18.22
N GLU A 167 37.97 -30.70 18.44
CA GLU A 167 38.90 -31.71 18.97
C GLU A 167 38.57 -32.05 20.46
N THR A 168 38.26 -33.33 20.66
CA THR A 168 38.15 -33.92 21.96
C THR A 168 39.55 -34.20 22.51
N ALA A 169 39.95 -33.50 23.56
CA ALA A 169 41.11 -33.89 24.34
C ALA A 169 40.67 -34.39 25.73
N THR A 170 40.74 -35.70 25.86
CA THR A 170 40.73 -36.43 27.15
C THR A 170 42.07 -36.19 27.85
N SER A 171 42.07 -35.77 29.09
CA SER A 171 43.17 -36.08 30.03
C SER A 171 42.75 -36.01 31.47
N SER A 172 42.98 -37.12 32.09
CA SER A 172 42.83 -37.54 33.45
C SER A 172 43.72 -36.79 34.48
N GLN A 173 43.30 -36.91 35.73
CA GLN A 173 44.08 -37.09 36.98
C GLN A 173 44.38 -35.87 37.86
N SER A 174 43.75 -35.96 39.01
CA SER A 174 44.36 -36.15 40.37
C SER A 174 45.07 -34.93 40.97
N TYR A 175 44.55 -34.35 41.98
CA TYR A 175 44.80 -34.41 43.45
C TYR A 175 43.80 -33.48 44.14
#